data_37fb48b7dc89cb36d0d826406503731f
#
_entry.id   37fb48b7dc89cb36d0d826406503731f
#
_cell.length_a   1.000
_cell.length_b   1.000
_cell.length_c   1.000
_cell.angle_alpha   90.00
_cell.angle_beta   90.00
_cell.angle_gamma   90.00
#
_symmetry.space_group_name_H-M   'P 1'
#
loop_
_entity.id
_entity.type
_entity.pdbx_description
1 polymer ?
#
loop_
_entity_poly.entity_id
_entity_poly.type
_entity_poly.pdbx_seq_one_letter_code
_entity_poly.pdbx_strand_id
1 'polypeptide(L)'
;MTTMIIEEIKTEDLQPEEFIKQKVEEISTIVKDGLAINTLSGGVDSSAVTMLGHKALGDKVKTYFIDNGLMRENEPQYVVSLFEKLGIHVEIIESQKQFFEALKGITDPEEKREAIAQTFYRDVFGKLVRENNAKYLLQGTILTDVDETVAGIKRQHNVFEQLGINPDKAFGYRIIEPLIQLRKDGVRKIAQTLGLPESVYNRRPFPGPALVARVIGEATPEKIKIIRQSTNIVENELADTNTFQYMAILHNDRVTGIRDGKRDFGLQIEIRCWDSIDARTATPTRLSFSTLEKLSKRITTEVPGVVSVTYNITQKPPSTMEVI
;
A
#
# COMPACT_ATOMS: atom_id res chain seq x y z
N MET A 1 -28.17 -9.29 10.80
CA MET A 1 -26.80 -9.69 10.38
C MET A 1 -25.98 -9.77 11.64
N THR A 2 -25.49 -10.93 12.02
CA THR A 2 -24.65 -11.10 13.20
C THR A 2 -23.27 -10.61 12.82
N THR A 3 -22.90 -9.43 13.28
CA THR A 3 -21.53 -8.92 13.12
C THR A 3 -20.63 -9.89 13.88
N MET A 4 -19.73 -10.55 13.18
CA MET A 4 -18.75 -11.43 13.82
C MET A 4 -17.85 -10.54 14.68
N ILE A 5 -17.91 -10.70 15.99
CA ILE A 5 -17.04 -9.98 16.93
C ILE A 5 -15.67 -10.62 16.80
N ILE A 6 -14.72 -9.91 16.24
CA ILE A 6 -13.32 -10.35 16.18
C ILE A 6 -12.68 -9.99 17.52
N GLU A 7 -12.20 -11.00 18.23
CA GLU A 7 -11.47 -10.82 19.49
C GLU A 7 -10.06 -10.31 19.19
N GLU A 8 -9.75 -9.11 19.69
CA GLU A 8 -8.43 -8.50 19.54
C GLU A 8 -7.40 -9.21 20.40
N ILE A 9 -6.24 -9.52 19.80
CA ILE A 9 -5.04 -9.92 20.53
C ILE A 9 -4.19 -8.66 20.71
N LYS A 10 -4.14 -8.14 21.93
CA LYS A 10 -3.35 -6.94 22.24
C LYS A 10 -1.85 -7.22 22.09
N THR A 11 -1.10 -6.21 21.68
CA THR A 11 0.34 -6.33 21.40
C THR A 11 1.14 -6.71 22.65
N GLU A 12 0.70 -6.30 23.85
CA GLU A 12 1.31 -6.67 25.14
C GLU A 12 1.11 -8.15 25.51
N ASP A 13 -0.02 -8.74 25.11
CA ASP A 13 -0.38 -10.14 25.39
C ASP A 13 0.08 -11.10 24.30
N LEU A 14 0.56 -10.59 23.17
CA LEU A 14 0.94 -11.38 22.01
C LEU A 14 2.23 -12.18 22.28
N GLN A 15 2.12 -13.51 22.11
CA GLN A 15 3.23 -14.46 22.10
C GLN A 15 3.56 -14.82 20.64
N PRO A 16 4.54 -14.16 20.00
CA PRO A 16 4.73 -14.23 18.55
C PRO A 16 4.97 -15.65 18.02
N GLU A 17 5.82 -16.43 18.69
CA GLU A 17 6.14 -17.80 18.27
C GLU A 17 4.92 -18.71 18.34
N GLU A 18 4.12 -18.61 19.40
CA GLU A 18 2.91 -19.42 19.59
C GLU A 18 1.83 -19.01 18.58
N PHE A 19 1.66 -17.72 18.37
CA PHE A 19 0.75 -17.20 17.33
C PHE A 19 1.12 -17.72 15.95
N ILE A 20 2.40 -17.65 15.57
CA ILE A 20 2.90 -18.17 14.29
C ILE A 20 2.60 -19.66 14.16
N LYS A 21 2.91 -20.45 15.20
CA LYS A 21 2.64 -21.89 15.20
C LYS A 21 1.16 -22.18 14.98
N GLN A 22 0.30 -21.53 15.75
CA GLN A 22 -1.16 -21.68 15.65
C GLN A 22 -1.68 -21.32 14.25
N LYS A 23 -1.23 -20.18 13.67
CA LYS A 23 -1.67 -19.76 12.33
C LYS A 23 -1.15 -20.66 11.22
N VAL A 24 0.04 -21.19 11.35
CA VAL A 24 0.60 -22.20 10.42
C VAL A 24 -0.25 -23.48 10.44
N GLU A 25 -0.62 -23.98 11.62
CA GLU A 25 -1.49 -25.15 11.77
C GLU A 25 -2.91 -24.87 11.22
N GLU A 26 -3.47 -23.70 11.49
CA GLU A 26 -4.77 -23.26 10.99
C GLU A 26 -4.80 -23.22 9.45
N ILE A 27 -3.83 -22.55 8.82
CA ILE A 27 -3.69 -22.45 7.36
C ILE A 27 -3.57 -23.86 6.75
N SER A 28 -2.69 -24.70 7.30
CA SER A 28 -2.49 -26.08 6.81
C SER A 28 -3.75 -26.93 6.90
N THR A 29 -4.51 -26.78 8.00
CA THR A 29 -5.77 -27.51 8.23
C THR A 29 -6.87 -27.08 7.27
N ILE A 30 -6.94 -25.78 6.96
CA ILE A 30 -7.95 -25.24 6.03
C ILE A 30 -7.64 -25.63 4.59
N VAL A 31 -6.40 -25.45 4.16
CA VAL A 31 -6.00 -25.64 2.75
C VAL A 31 -5.81 -27.11 2.40
N LYS A 32 -5.26 -27.90 3.30
CA LYS A 32 -4.99 -29.35 3.10
C LYS A 32 -4.16 -29.60 1.84
N ASP A 33 -4.76 -30.28 0.87
CA ASP A 33 -4.15 -30.59 -0.43
C ASP A 33 -4.48 -29.58 -1.53
N GLY A 34 -5.21 -28.51 -1.18
CA GLY A 34 -5.56 -27.45 -2.11
C GLY A 34 -4.38 -26.53 -2.43
N LEU A 35 -4.56 -25.69 -3.45
CA LEU A 35 -3.63 -24.63 -3.80
C LEU A 35 -4.15 -23.30 -3.26
N ALA A 36 -3.27 -22.56 -2.59
CA ALA A 36 -3.52 -21.19 -2.18
C ALA A 36 -2.77 -20.20 -3.08
N ILE A 37 -3.33 -19.01 -3.21
CA ILE A 37 -2.65 -17.87 -3.81
C ILE A 37 -2.47 -16.80 -2.73
N ASN A 38 -1.35 -16.12 -2.80
CA ASN A 38 -1.06 -14.93 -2.02
C ASN A 38 -0.62 -13.80 -2.95
N THR A 39 -1.06 -12.56 -2.66
CA THR A 39 -0.57 -11.36 -3.34
C THR A 39 0.29 -10.53 -2.42
N LEU A 40 1.51 -10.26 -2.87
CA LEU A 40 2.51 -9.51 -2.13
C LEU A 40 2.53 -8.06 -2.64
N SER A 41 2.29 -7.10 -1.76
CA SER A 41 2.33 -5.65 -2.07
C SER A 41 3.60 -4.96 -1.57
N GLY A 42 4.47 -5.67 -0.85
CA GLY A 42 5.64 -5.10 -0.18
C GLY A 42 5.32 -4.38 1.14
N GLY A 43 4.06 -4.32 1.55
CA GLY A 43 3.65 -3.89 2.88
C GLY A 43 3.89 -4.96 3.94
N VAL A 44 4.03 -4.58 5.22
CA VAL A 44 4.34 -5.52 6.31
C VAL A 44 3.28 -6.61 6.45
N ASP A 45 1.99 -6.29 6.24
CA ASP A 45 0.88 -7.21 6.42
C ASP A 45 0.92 -8.33 5.36
N SER A 46 0.98 -7.95 4.07
CA SER A 46 1.11 -8.93 2.97
C SER A 46 2.40 -9.74 3.08
N SER A 47 3.50 -9.10 3.53
CA SER A 47 4.78 -9.79 3.76
C SER A 47 4.71 -10.83 4.86
N ALA A 48 4.09 -10.50 6.00
CA ALA A 48 3.91 -11.45 7.10
C ALA A 48 3.00 -12.62 6.69
N VAL A 49 1.91 -12.35 5.94
CA VAL A 49 1.02 -13.40 5.42
C VAL A 49 1.74 -14.29 4.41
N THR A 50 2.58 -13.72 3.54
CA THR A 50 3.42 -14.49 2.62
C THR A 50 4.32 -15.49 3.38
N MET A 51 5.03 -15.01 4.41
CA MET A 51 5.88 -15.86 5.25
C MET A 51 5.09 -16.96 5.97
N LEU A 52 3.93 -16.64 6.55
CA LEU A 52 3.03 -17.61 7.21
C LEU A 52 2.53 -18.65 6.21
N GLY A 53 2.11 -18.23 5.03
CA GLY A 53 1.63 -19.10 3.96
C GLY A 53 2.69 -20.09 3.50
N HIS A 54 3.88 -19.62 3.20
CA HIS A 54 5.00 -20.51 2.80
C HIS A 54 5.45 -21.42 3.92
N LYS A 55 5.45 -20.95 5.17
CA LYS A 55 5.76 -21.79 6.34
C LYS A 55 4.72 -22.90 6.55
N ALA A 56 3.46 -22.65 6.24
CA ALA A 56 2.36 -23.59 6.39
C ALA A 56 2.22 -24.57 5.22
N LEU A 57 2.44 -24.12 3.99
CA LEU A 57 2.02 -24.82 2.78
C LEU A 57 3.19 -25.20 1.86
N GLY A 58 4.38 -24.58 2.02
CA GLY A 58 5.50 -24.79 1.09
C GLY A 58 5.09 -24.46 -0.35
N ASP A 59 5.28 -25.44 -1.25
CA ASP A 59 4.98 -25.29 -2.69
C ASP A 59 3.49 -25.24 -3.03
N LYS A 60 2.59 -25.46 -2.04
CA LYS A 60 1.13 -25.34 -2.23
C LYS A 60 0.63 -23.91 -2.11
N VAL A 61 1.51 -22.91 -1.98
CA VAL A 61 1.17 -21.51 -2.10
C VAL A 61 1.96 -20.86 -3.22
N LYS A 62 1.26 -20.17 -4.11
CA LYS A 62 1.88 -19.33 -5.16
C LYS A 62 1.79 -17.89 -4.77
N THR A 63 2.92 -17.19 -4.82
CA THR A 63 3.00 -15.77 -4.47
C THR A 63 3.18 -14.94 -5.72
N TYR A 64 2.32 -13.94 -5.88
CA TYR A 64 2.33 -13.00 -7.00
C TYR A 64 2.54 -11.58 -6.53
N PHE A 65 3.34 -10.82 -7.27
CA PHE A 65 3.37 -9.37 -7.19
C PHE A 65 2.64 -8.80 -8.39
N ILE A 66 1.53 -8.10 -8.18
CA ILE A 66 0.78 -7.45 -9.25
C ILE A 66 1.38 -6.07 -9.50
N ASP A 67 2.16 -5.95 -10.59
CA ASP A 67 2.66 -4.64 -11.03
C ASP A 67 1.54 -3.89 -11.74
N ASN A 68 0.92 -2.99 -11.01
CA ASN A 68 -0.13 -2.10 -11.48
C ASN A 68 0.39 -0.80 -12.12
N GLY A 69 1.70 -0.61 -12.18
CA GLY A 69 2.32 0.62 -12.68
C GLY A 69 2.21 1.84 -11.76
N LEU A 70 1.64 1.69 -10.57
CA LEU A 70 1.31 2.79 -9.65
C LEU A 70 2.24 2.86 -8.44
N MET A 71 3.16 1.90 -8.32
CA MET A 71 4.07 1.77 -7.19
C MET A 71 5.26 2.74 -7.27
N ARG A 72 6.06 2.80 -6.20
CA ARG A 72 7.35 3.51 -6.17
C ARG A 72 8.30 2.99 -7.25
N GLU A 73 9.35 3.75 -7.49
CA GLU A 73 10.39 3.36 -8.45
C GLU A 73 11.08 2.05 -8.01
N ASN A 74 11.20 1.11 -8.95
CA ASN A 74 11.82 -0.21 -8.76
C ASN A 74 11.23 -1.05 -7.62
N GLU A 75 10.05 -0.71 -7.09
CA GLU A 75 9.46 -1.43 -5.98
C GLU A 75 9.12 -2.90 -6.29
N PRO A 76 8.54 -3.25 -7.46
CA PRO A 76 8.29 -4.64 -7.81
C PRO A 76 9.56 -5.49 -7.76
N GLN A 77 10.64 -5.03 -8.40
CA GLN A 77 11.93 -5.72 -8.47
C GLN A 77 12.59 -5.83 -7.10
N TYR A 78 12.50 -4.77 -6.28
CA TYR A 78 13.01 -4.78 -4.92
C TYR A 78 12.31 -5.83 -4.05
N VAL A 79 10.98 -5.86 -4.08
CA VAL A 79 10.19 -6.78 -3.27
C VAL A 79 10.44 -8.23 -3.71
N VAL A 80 10.44 -8.51 -5.01
CA VAL A 80 10.72 -9.86 -5.53
C VAL A 80 12.11 -10.31 -5.11
N SER A 81 13.15 -9.50 -5.34
CA SER A 81 14.53 -9.82 -4.95
C SER A 81 14.69 -10.06 -3.45
N LEU A 82 13.91 -9.34 -2.61
CA LEU A 82 13.92 -9.54 -1.17
C LEU A 82 13.37 -10.93 -0.79
N PHE A 83 12.23 -11.32 -1.36
CA PHE A 83 11.59 -12.60 -1.04
C PHE A 83 12.34 -13.79 -1.64
N GLU A 84 12.96 -13.63 -2.80
CA GLU A 84 13.86 -14.65 -3.35
C GLU A 84 15.04 -14.96 -2.41
N LYS A 85 15.64 -13.93 -1.77
CA LYS A 85 16.67 -14.12 -0.74
C LYS A 85 16.17 -14.86 0.51
N LEU A 86 14.87 -14.79 0.78
CA LEU A 86 14.20 -15.55 1.83
C LEU A 86 13.76 -16.96 1.39
N GLY A 87 14.12 -17.37 0.15
CA GLY A 87 13.76 -18.66 -0.40
C GLY A 87 12.33 -18.75 -0.94
N ILE A 88 11.67 -17.62 -1.15
CA ILE A 88 10.29 -17.56 -1.65
C ILE A 88 10.28 -17.02 -3.07
N HIS A 89 9.83 -17.85 -4.01
CA HIS A 89 9.65 -17.43 -5.40
C HIS A 89 8.39 -16.55 -5.54
N VAL A 90 8.57 -15.39 -6.17
CA VAL A 90 7.51 -14.41 -6.43
C VAL A 90 7.42 -14.12 -7.93
N GLU A 91 6.27 -14.39 -8.52
CA GLU A 91 6.01 -14.08 -9.92
C GLU A 91 5.42 -12.67 -10.07
N ILE A 92 5.98 -11.87 -11.00
CA ILE A 92 5.44 -10.54 -11.32
C ILE A 92 4.37 -10.68 -12.39
N ILE A 93 3.19 -10.13 -12.12
CA ILE A 93 2.09 -10.03 -13.06
C ILE A 93 2.01 -8.62 -13.61
N GLU A 94 2.40 -8.47 -14.86
CA GLU A 94 2.36 -7.19 -15.57
C GLU A 94 0.90 -6.79 -15.87
N SER A 95 0.38 -5.81 -15.17
CA SER A 95 -1.02 -5.38 -15.27
C SER A 95 -1.18 -3.86 -15.47
N GLN A 96 -0.08 -3.14 -15.66
CA GLN A 96 -0.04 -1.68 -15.74
C GLN A 96 -1.09 -1.12 -16.71
N LYS A 97 -1.17 -1.69 -17.93
CA LYS A 97 -2.12 -1.25 -18.96
C LYS A 97 -3.57 -1.30 -18.48
N GLN A 98 -3.95 -2.39 -17.80
CA GLN A 98 -5.33 -2.58 -17.31
C GLN A 98 -5.69 -1.54 -16.26
N PHE A 99 -4.78 -1.23 -15.34
CA PHE A 99 -5.02 -0.22 -14.31
C PHE A 99 -5.11 1.19 -14.89
N PHE A 100 -4.25 1.56 -15.84
CA PHE A 100 -4.34 2.87 -16.49
C PHE A 100 -5.58 3.02 -17.36
N GLU A 101 -6.04 1.97 -18.03
CA GLU A 101 -7.31 1.99 -18.76
C GLU A 101 -8.50 2.17 -17.82
N ALA A 102 -8.50 1.48 -16.66
CA ALA A 102 -9.54 1.62 -15.65
C ALA A 102 -9.58 3.01 -14.99
N LEU A 103 -8.43 3.69 -14.90
CA LEU A 103 -8.32 5.03 -14.30
C LEU A 103 -8.57 6.17 -15.29
N LYS A 104 -8.71 5.86 -16.58
CA LYS A 104 -8.84 6.89 -17.63
C LYS A 104 -10.09 7.75 -17.43
N GLY A 105 -9.88 9.07 -17.39
CA GLY A 105 -10.93 10.07 -17.20
C GLY A 105 -11.47 10.20 -15.76
N ILE A 106 -11.02 9.34 -14.82
CA ILE A 106 -11.47 9.39 -13.44
C ILE A 106 -10.66 10.43 -12.66
N THR A 107 -11.36 11.38 -12.07
CA THR A 107 -10.76 12.46 -11.26
C THR A 107 -11.16 12.38 -9.79
N ASP A 108 -12.33 11.81 -9.49
CA ASP A 108 -12.83 11.65 -8.13
C ASP A 108 -12.00 10.62 -7.35
N PRO A 109 -11.62 10.94 -6.10
CA PRO A 109 -10.81 10.06 -5.26
C PRO A 109 -11.42 8.69 -4.98
N GLU A 110 -12.72 8.64 -4.66
CA GLU A 110 -13.39 7.38 -4.32
C GLU A 110 -13.62 6.52 -5.57
N GLU A 111 -13.93 7.15 -6.71
CA GLU A 111 -14.03 6.42 -7.99
C GLU A 111 -12.68 5.81 -8.39
N LYS A 112 -11.55 6.51 -8.16
CA LYS A 112 -10.22 5.95 -8.39
C LYS A 112 -9.95 4.72 -7.52
N ARG A 113 -10.29 4.79 -6.23
CA ARG A 113 -10.16 3.66 -5.30
C ARG A 113 -10.98 2.47 -5.76
N GLU A 114 -12.23 2.72 -6.15
CA GLU A 114 -13.14 1.69 -6.65
C GLU A 114 -12.59 1.05 -7.93
N ALA A 115 -12.16 1.84 -8.91
CA ALA A 115 -11.58 1.36 -10.17
C ALA A 115 -10.34 0.47 -9.92
N ILE A 116 -9.43 0.89 -9.02
CA ILE A 116 -8.25 0.11 -8.65
C ILE A 116 -8.65 -1.22 -8.01
N ALA A 117 -9.60 -1.19 -7.07
CA ALA A 117 -10.04 -2.39 -6.38
C ALA A 117 -10.72 -3.38 -7.32
N GLN A 118 -11.63 -2.91 -8.17
CA GLN A 118 -12.30 -3.77 -9.14
C GLN A 118 -11.31 -4.40 -10.12
N THR A 119 -10.37 -3.61 -10.66
CA THR A 119 -9.34 -4.13 -11.55
C THR A 119 -8.47 -5.17 -10.84
N PHE A 120 -8.06 -4.89 -9.60
CA PHE A 120 -7.24 -5.82 -8.82
C PHE A 120 -7.97 -7.14 -8.56
N TYR A 121 -9.13 -7.10 -7.89
CA TYR A 121 -9.78 -8.31 -7.39
C TYR A 121 -10.55 -9.08 -8.47
N ARG A 122 -11.28 -8.39 -9.32
CA ARG A 122 -12.10 -9.03 -10.35
C ARG A 122 -11.29 -9.42 -11.58
N ASP A 123 -10.54 -8.46 -12.14
CA ASP A 123 -9.96 -8.62 -13.47
C ASP A 123 -8.60 -9.33 -13.43
N VAL A 124 -7.69 -8.91 -12.54
CA VAL A 124 -6.34 -9.49 -12.44
C VAL A 124 -6.34 -10.71 -11.52
N PHE A 125 -6.68 -10.52 -10.25
CA PHE A 125 -6.62 -11.59 -9.25
C PHE A 125 -7.61 -12.73 -9.54
N GLY A 126 -8.85 -12.41 -9.89
CA GLY A 126 -9.84 -13.42 -10.28
C GLY A 126 -9.42 -14.25 -11.49
N LYS A 127 -8.66 -13.67 -12.43
CA LYS A 127 -8.04 -14.41 -13.53
C LYS A 127 -6.96 -15.38 -13.01
N LEU A 128 -6.05 -14.92 -12.15
CA LEU A 128 -5.01 -15.77 -11.55
C LEU A 128 -5.57 -16.95 -10.79
N VAL A 129 -6.63 -16.74 -10.01
CA VAL A 129 -7.31 -17.83 -9.28
C VAL A 129 -7.81 -18.90 -10.24
N ARG A 130 -8.50 -18.51 -11.33
CA ARG A 130 -9.05 -19.45 -12.33
C ARG A 130 -7.95 -20.20 -13.08
N GLU A 131 -6.91 -19.50 -13.53
CA GLU A 131 -5.80 -20.08 -14.30
C GLU A 131 -5.00 -21.10 -13.47
N ASN A 132 -4.88 -20.87 -12.17
CA ASN A 132 -4.18 -21.77 -11.25
C ASN A 132 -5.11 -22.82 -10.61
N ASN A 133 -6.42 -22.78 -10.85
CA ASN A 133 -7.38 -23.62 -10.15
C ASN A 133 -7.24 -23.52 -8.61
N ALA A 134 -6.86 -22.35 -8.12
CA ALA A 134 -6.68 -22.10 -6.70
C ALA A 134 -8.05 -21.90 -6.03
N LYS A 135 -8.18 -22.42 -4.80
CA LYS A 135 -9.40 -22.33 -4.00
C LYS A 135 -9.28 -21.42 -2.79
N TYR A 136 -8.08 -20.97 -2.50
CA TYR A 136 -7.79 -20.18 -1.30
C TYR A 136 -6.97 -18.95 -1.63
N LEU A 137 -7.33 -17.82 -1.01
CA LEU A 137 -6.56 -16.58 -0.98
C LEU A 137 -6.04 -16.35 0.43
N LEU A 138 -4.74 -16.20 0.58
CA LEU A 138 -4.14 -15.69 1.82
C LEU A 138 -4.06 -14.16 1.74
N GLN A 139 -4.73 -13.46 2.65
CA GLN A 139 -4.89 -12.00 2.62
C GLN A 139 -4.42 -11.35 3.92
N GLY A 140 -3.78 -10.19 3.79
CA GLY A 140 -3.19 -9.43 4.89
C GLY A 140 -4.14 -8.44 5.56
N THR A 141 -5.42 -8.79 5.74
CA THR A 141 -6.38 -7.99 6.51
C THR A 141 -5.98 -7.99 7.98
N ILE A 142 -6.03 -6.82 8.60
CA ILE A 142 -5.75 -6.61 10.02
C ILE A 142 -6.98 -6.00 10.72
N LEU A 143 -7.00 -6.01 12.05
CA LEU A 143 -8.14 -5.51 12.83
C LEU A 143 -8.45 -4.03 12.53
N THR A 144 -7.43 -3.22 12.29
CA THR A 144 -7.61 -1.81 11.92
C THR A 144 -8.41 -1.63 10.62
N ASP A 145 -8.20 -2.50 9.62
CA ASP A 145 -8.95 -2.45 8.35
C ASP A 145 -10.44 -2.74 8.59
N VAL A 146 -10.73 -3.68 9.48
CA VAL A 146 -12.10 -4.02 9.88
C VAL A 146 -12.77 -2.87 10.61
N ASP A 147 -12.10 -2.30 11.63
CA ASP A 147 -12.60 -1.17 12.41
C ASP A 147 -12.91 0.04 11.51
N GLU A 148 -12.01 0.41 10.59
CA GLU A 148 -12.19 1.52 9.66
C GLU A 148 -13.36 1.30 8.69
N THR A 149 -13.58 0.06 8.26
CA THR A 149 -14.70 -0.30 7.37
C THR A 149 -16.04 -0.25 8.11
N VAL A 150 -16.11 -0.84 9.30
CA VAL A 150 -17.34 -0.87 10.12
C VAL A 150 -17.73 0.54 10.56
N ALA A 151 -16.76 1.39 10.88
CA ALA A 151 -17.01 2.79 11.26
C ALA A 151 -17.40 3.68 10.05
N GLY A 152 -17.35 3.16 8.82
CA GLY A 152 -17.63 3.94 7.61
C GLY A 152 -16.58 5.03 7.32
N ILE A 153 -15.43 4.98 8.01
CA ILE A 153 -14.33 5.96 7.85
C ILE A 153 -13.64 5.75 6.49
N LYS A 154 -13.51 4.47 6.10
CA LYS A 154 -12.83 4.09 4.87
C LYS A 154 -13.40 2.75 4.37
N ARG A 155 -13.73 2.67 3.08
CA ARG A 155 -14.04 1.37 2.47
C ARG A 155 -12.73 0.63 2.22
N GLN A 156 -12.47 -0.38 3.03
CA GLN A 156 -11.35 -1.29 2.80
C GLN A 156 -11.81 -2.38 1.81
N HIS A 157 -11.09 -2.51 0.72
CA HIS A 157 -11.46 -3.45 -0.36
C HIS A 157 -11.25 -4.92 0.03
N ASN A 158 -10.53 -5.17 1.11
CA ASN A 158 -10.17 -6.48 1.61
C ASN A 158 -11.11 -7.00 2.72
N VAL A 159 -12.18 -6.29 3.08
CA VAL A 159 -13.09 -6.65 4.19
C VAL A 159 -14.43 -7.12 3.65
N PHE A 160 -14.41 -8.20 2.86
CA PHE A 160 -15.59 -8.68 2.13
C PHE A 160 -16.72 -9.19 3.03
N GLU A 161 -16.40 -9.98 4.05
CA GLU A 161 -17.42 -10.57 4.95
C GLU A 161 -18.15 -9.49 5.74
N GLN A 162 -17.47 -8.45 6.20
CA GLN A 162 -18.04 -7.32 6.91
C GLN A 162 -18.96 -6.47 6.00
N LEU A 163 -18.70 -6.48 4.70
CA LEU A 163 -19.56 -5.85 3.69
C LEU A 163 -20.72 -6.75 3.26
N GLY A 164 -20.87 -7.96 3.83
CA GLY A 164 -21.89 -8.93 3.46
C GLY A 164 -21.65 -9.63 2.12
N ILE A 165 -20.42 -9.54 1.59
CA ILE A 165 -20.02 -10.23 0.37
C ILE A 165 -19.42 -11.58 0.76
N ASN A 166 -20.01 -12.68 0.28
CA ASN A 166 -19.44 -14.00 0.41
C ASN A 166 -18.43 -14.24 -0.73
N PRO A 167 -17.12 -14.28 -0.47
CA PRO A 167 -16.11 -14.39 -1.53
C PRO A 167 -16.20 -15.69 -2.31
N ASP A 168 -16.55 -16.79 -1.66
CA ASP A 168 -16.69 -18.10 -2.32
C ASP A 168 -17.80 -18.08 -3.37
N LYS A 169 -18.95 -17.45 -3.05
CA LYS A 169 -20.04 -17.28 -4.00
C LYS A 169 -19.77 -16.22 -5.07
N ALA A 170 -19.11 -15.12 -4.69
CA ALA A 170 -18.87 -13.98 -5.58
C ALA A 170 -17.68 -14.21 -6.52
N PHE A 171 -16.64 -14.89 -6.05
CA PHE A 171 -15.36 -14.99 -6.74
C PHE A 171 -14.87 -16.44 -6.93
N GLY A 172 -15.48 -17.42 -6.28
CA GLY A 172 -15.12 -18.84 -6.40
C GLY A 172 -13.90 -19.27 -5.58
N TYR A 173 -13.49 -18.48 -4.57
CA TYR A 173 -12.40 -18.84 -3.66
C TYR A 173 -12.69 -18.42 -2.23
N ARG A 174 -12.09 -19.13 -1.27
CA ARG A 174 -12.17 -18.82 0.17
C ARG A 174 -11.00 -17.95 0.59
N ILE A 175 -11.28 -16.89 1.35
CA ILE A 175 -10.26 -16.01 1.92
C ILE A 175 -9.83 -16.55 3.29
N ILE A 176 -8.52 -16.49 3.57
CA ILE A 176 -7.89 -16.81 4.85
C ILE A 176 -7.13 -15.57 5.29
N GLU A 177 -7.49 -15.04 6.45
CA GLU A 177 -6.99 -13.78 6.99
C GLU A 177 -6.26 -14.02 8.33
N PRO A 178 -5.00 -14.50 8.29
CA PRO A 178 -4.31 -14.96 9.49
C PRO A 178 -4.06 -13.86 10.53
N LEU A 179 -4.00 -12.59 10.09
CA LEU A 179 -3.64 -11.44 10.91
C LEU A 179 -4.85 -10.63 11.41
N ILE A 180 -6.07 -11.06 11.13
CA ILE A 180 -7.30 -10.27 11.36
C ILE A 180 -7.51 -9.85 12.82
N GLN A 181 -6.94 -10.57 13.79
CA GLN A 181 -7.02 -10.29 15.22
C GLN A 181 -5.97 -9.26 15.69
N LEU A 182 -5.03 -8.87 14.83
CA LEU A 182 -3.90 -8.02 15.20
C LEU A 182 -4.06 -6.59 14.71
N ARG A 183 -3.56 -5.66 15.52
CA ARG A 183 -3.26 -4.30 15.06
C ARG A 183 -1.85 -4.22 14.48
N LYS A 184 -1.52 -3.08 13.85
CA LYS A 184 -0.26 -2.88 13.12
C LYS A 184 0.99 -3.23 13.92
N ASP A 185 1.00 -2.90 15.21
CA ASP A 185 2.16 -3.15 16.09
C ASP A 185 2.35 -4.65 16.36
N GLY A 186 1.25 -5.38 16.54
CA GLY A 186 1.28 -6.84 16.62
C GLY A 186 1.80 -7.47 15.34
N VAL A 187 1.34 -6.99 14.18
CA VAL A 187 1.82 -7.48 12.88
C VAL A 187 3.32 -7.23 12.69
N ARG A 188 3.84 -6.09 13.12
CA ARG A 188 5.28 -5.81 13.08
C ARG A 188 6.10 -6.78 13.93
N LYS A 189 5.62 -7.12 15.14
CA LYS A 189 6.25 -8.15 15.99
C LYS A 189 6.26 -9.52 15.31
N ILE A 190 5.13 -9.93 14.71
CA ILE A 190 5.04 -11.18 13.94
C ILE A 190 6.01 -11.18 12.77
N ALA A 191 6.03 -10.09 11.99
CA ALA A 191 6.92 -9.94 10.83
C ALA A 191 8.40 -10.05 11.23
N GLN A 192 8.80 -9.42 12.33
CA GLN A 192 10.15 -9.51 12.89
C GLN A 192 10.48 -10.94 13.33
N THR A 193 9.59 -11.62 14.04
CA THR A 193 9.77 -13.02 14.49
C THR A 193 9.83 -13.99 13.32
N LEU A 194 9.15 -13.70 12.22
CA LEU A 194 9.24 -14.46 10.97
C LEU A 194 10.55 -14.25 10.21
N GLY A 195 11.43 -13.34 10.65
CA GLY A 195 12.73 -13.06 10.03
C GLY A 195 12.68 -12.05 8.89
N LEU A 196 11.59 -11.30 8.75
CA LEU A 196 11.56 -10.20 7.78
C LEU A 196 12.53 -9.08 8.21
N PRO A 197 13.21 -8.43 7.26
CA PRO A 197 14.15 -7.35 7.57
C PRO A 197 13.44 -6.08 8.05
N GLU A 198 14.18 -5.23 8.75
CA GLU A 198 13.68 -3.96 9.29
C GLU A 198 13.07 -3.06 8.22
N SER A 199 13.65 -3.05 7.03
CA SER A 199 13.13 -2.31 5.87
C SER A 199 11.70 -2.70 5.45
N VAL A 200 11.17 -3.84 5.93
CA VAL A 200 9.80 -4.29 5.72
C VAL A 200 8.93 -3.98 6.94
N TYR A 201 9.33 -4.46 8.14
CA TYR A 201 8.45 -4.31 9.31
C TYR A 201 8.44 -2.90 9.91
N ASN A 202 9.47 -2.09 9.67
CA ASN A 202 9.55 -0.69 10.10
C ASN A 202 9.25 0.31 8.96
N ARG A 203 8.77 -0.18 7.82
CA ARG A 203 8.47 0.66 6.67
C ARG A 203 7.41 1.71 7.01
N ARG A 204 7.66 2.96 6.57
CA ARG A 204 6.69 4.05 6.71
C ARG A 204 5.39 3.74 5.94
N PRO A 205 4.24 4.25 6.42
CA PRO A 205 2.96 4.03 5.76
C PRO A 205 2.98 4.45 4.29
N PHE A 206 2.34 3.63 3.45
CA PHE A 206 2.12 3.90 2.04
C PHE A 206 0.66 3.58 1.69
N PRO A 207 -0.04 4.42 0.90
CA PRO A 207 -1.46 4.23 0.66
C PRO A 207 -1.75 2.99 -0.17
N GLY A 208 -2.89 2.32 0.10
CA GLY A 208 -3.32 1.15 -0.65
C GLY A 208 -3.48 1.39 -2.16
N PRO A 209 -4.05 2.55 -2.60
CA PRO A 209 -4.09 2.91 -4.02
C PRO A 209 -2.74 3.32 -4.62
N ALA A 210 -1.65 3.16 -3.90
CA ALA A 210 -0.30 3.53 -4.30
C ALA A 210 -0.17 5.03 -4.65
N LEU A 211 0.65 5.39 -5.64
CA LEU A 211 0.90 6.79 -6.01
C LEU A 211 -0.31 7.51 -6.61
N VAL A 212 -1.35 6.79 -7.03
CA VAL A 212 -2.61 7.43 -7.48
C VAL A 212 -3.25 8.25 -6.37
N ALA A 213 -3.11 7.82 -5.11
CA ALA A 213 -3.57 8.59 -3.94
C ALA A 213 -2.88 9.95 -3.78
N ARG A 214 -1.82 10.20 -4.54
CA ARG A 214 -0.99 11.43 -4.49
C ARG A 214 -1.04 12.23 -5.78
N VAL A 215 -1.98 11.91 -6.67
CA VAL A 215 -2.23 12.66 -7.92
C VAL A 215 -3.62 13.26 -7.86
N ILE A 216 -3.71 14.58 -7.76
CA ILE A 216 -4.97 15.31 -7.85
C ILE A 216 -5.42 15.35 -9.32
N GLY A 217 -6.70 15.07 -9.57
CA GLY A 217 -7.24 14.93 -10.92
C GLY A 217 -6.93 13.56 -11.54
N GLU A 218 -7.02 13.43 -12.85
CA GLU A 218 -6.77 12.16 -13.58
C GLU A 218 -5.34 11.67 -13.40
N ALA A 219 -5.17 10.37 -13.16
CA ALA A 219 -3.88 9.71 -13.03
C ALA A 219 -3.46 9.06 -14.35
N THR A 220 -2.59 9.75 -15.10
CA THR A 220 -2.02 9.23 -16.35
C THR A 220 -0.63 8.62 -16.12
N PRO A 221 -0.10 7.78 -17.05
CA PRO A 221 1.26 7.26 -16.96
C PRO A 221 2.32 8.35 -16.76
N GLU A 222 2.17 9.51 -17.45
CA GLU A 222 3.08 10.64 -17.34
C GLU A 222 3.03 11.26 -15.94
N LYS A 223 1.83 11.47 -15.39
CA LYS A 223 1.66 12.01 -14.03
C LYS A 223 2.18 11.05 -12.97
N ILE A 224 1.97 9.75 -13.15
CA ILE A 224 2.55 8.73 -12.24
C ILE A 224 4.07 8.74 -12.31
N LYS A 225 4.67 8.93 -13.48
CA LYS A 225 6.12 9.08 -13.61
C LYS A 225 6.64 10.30 -12.84
N ILE A 226 5.96 11.45 -12.98
CA ILE A 226 6.31 12.70 -12.28
C ILE A 226 6.23 12.52 -10.76
N ILE A 227 5.09 12.00 -10.26
CA ILE A 227 4.93 11.80 -8.81
C ILE A 227 5.87 10.74 -8.25
N ARG A 228 6.22 9.71 -9.03
CA ARG A 228 7.19 8.69 -8.66
C ARG A 228 8.59 9.27 -8.47
N GLN A 229 9.06 10.08 -9.43
CA GLN A 229 10.35 10.76 -9.33
C GLN A 229 10.38 11.74 -8.15
N SER A 230 9.32 12.54 -7.99
CA SER A 230 9.20 13.47 -6.85
C SER A 230 9.17 12.74 -5.50
N THR A 231 8.46 11.60 -5.42
CA THR A 231 8.42 10.77 -4.22
C THR A 231 9.82 10.24 -3.89
N ASN A 232 10.56 9.73 -4.88
CA ASN A 232 11.93 9.24 -4.67
C ASN A 232 12.86 10.34 -4.12
N ILE A 233 12.76 11.56 -4.64
CA ILE A 233 13.54 12.70 -4.13
C ILE A 233 13.18 13.00 -2.67
N VAL A 234 11.88 13.08 -2.36
CA VAL A 234 11.40 13.38 -1.00
C VAL A 234 11.82 12.28 -0.02
N GLU A 235 11.68 11.01 -0.40
CA GLU A 235 12.05 9.86 0.43
C GLU A 235 13.56 9.83 0.70
N ASN A 236 14.39 10.15 -0.28
CA ASN A 236 15.84 10.20 -0.10
C ASN A 236 16.30 11.38 0.78
N GLU A 237 15.74 12.57 0.58
CA GLU A 237 16.14 13.77 1.35
C GLU A 237 15.63 13.75 2.80
N LEU A 238 14.54 13.06 3.07
CA LEU A 238 13.93 12.99 4.40
C LEU A 238 14.13 11.63 5.09
N ALA A 239 14.95 10.74 4.53
CA ALA A 239 15.16 9.38 5.06
C ALA A 239 15.56 9.38 6.54
N ASP A 240 16.50 10.26 6.92
CA ASP A 240 17.06 10.36 8.27
C ASP A 240 16.22 11.22 9.22
N THR A 241 15.04 11.70 8.77
CA THR A 241 14.15 12.47 9.65
C THR A 241 13.33 11.55 10.54
N ASN A 242 13.14 11.95 11.81
CA ASN A 242 12.28 11.21 12.74
C ASN A 242 10.81 11.65 12.60
N THR A 243 10.29 11.69 11.38
CA THR A 243 8.92 12.07 11.08
C THR A 243 8.04 10.84 10.92
N PHE A 244 6.76 10.97 11.23
CA PHE A 244 5.78 9.88 11.06
C PHE A 244 5.61 9.49 9.59
N GLN A 245 5.39 10.49 8.73
CA GLN A 245 5.18 10.27 7.29
C GLN A 245 5.60 11.51 6.49
N TYR A 246 6.11 11.30 5.30
CA TYR A 246 6.34 12.36 4.31
C TYR A 246 5.92 11.89 2.92
N MET A 247 5.56 12.82 2.06
CA MET A 247 5.11 12.53 0.70
C MET A 247 5.22 13.74 -0.23
N ALA A 248 5.31 13.45 -1.52
CA ALA A 248 5.04 14.39 -2.59
C ALA A 248 3.60 14.20 -3.09
N ILE A 249 2.96 15.29 -3.51
CA ILE A 249 1.62 15.32 -4.09
C ILE A 249 1.68 16.10 -5.38
N LEU A 250 1.12 15.56 -6.45
CA LEU A 250 1.04 16.24 -7.74
C LEU A 250 -0.32 16.96 -7.86
N HIS A 251 -0.26 18.28 -7.97
CA HIS A 251 -1.43 19.09 -8.29
C HIS A 251 -1.79 19.01 -9.77
N ASN A 252 -3.08 19.19 -10.08
CA ASN A 252 -3.57 19.16 -11.44
C ASN A 252 -3.36 20.50 -12.17
N ASP A 253 -3.31 21.59 -11.40
CA ASP A 253 -3.18 22.93 -11.93
C ASP A 253 -1.77 23.19 -12.48
N ARG A 254 -1.74 24.02 -13.53
CA ARG A 254 -0.49 24.52 -14.08
C ARG A 254 -0.22 25.92 -13.57
N VAL A 255 1.00 26.17 -13.18
CA VAL A 255 1.47 27.46 -12.69
C VAL A 255 2.54 28.04 -13.61
N THR A 256 2.66 29.36 -13.61
CA THR A 256 3.68 30.04 -14.39
C THR A 256 5.05 29.86 -13.74
N GLY A 257 6.02 29.48 -14.53
CA GLY A 257 7.44 29.42 -14.17
C GLY A 257 8.33 30.14 -15.19
N ILE A 258 9.62 30.11 -14.95
CA ILE A 258 10.65 30.57 -15.89
C ILE A 258 11.66 29.44 -16.03
N ARG A 259 11.90 28.99 -17.27
CA ARG A 259 12.92 28.00 -17.58
C ARG A 259 13.77 28.50 -18.73
N ASP A 260 15.08 28.45 -18.57
CA ASP A 260 16.06 28.92 -19.58
C ASP A 260 15.77 30.37 -20.04
N GLY A 261 15.38 31.24 -19.08
CA GLY A 261 15.07 32.64 -19.35
C GLY A 261 13.73 32.88 -20.08
N LYS A 262 12.92 31.85 -20.32
CA LYS A 262 11.62 31.94 -20.99
C LYS A 262 10.49 31.57 -20.06
N ARG A 263 9.33 32.18 -20.28
CA ARG A 263 8.10 31.84 -19.56
C ARG A 263 7.70 30.39 -19.87
N ASP A 264 7.43 29.63 -18.81
CA ASP A 264 7.00 28.23 -18.87
C ASP A 264 5.68 28.07 -18.09
N PHE A 265 4.92 27.03 -18.40
CA PHE A 265 3.73 26.62 -17.67
C PHE A 265 3.89 25.18 -17.24
N GLY A 266 4.19 24.97 -15.99
CA GLY A 266 4.47 23.63 -15.45
C GLY A 266 3.56 23.24 -14.31
N LEU A 267 3.79 22.04 -13.85
CA LEU A 267 3.07 21.43 -12.74
C LEU A 267 3.66 21.88 -11.40
N GLN A 268 2.85 21.73 -10.35
CA GLN A 268 3.23 22.00 -8.97
C GLN A 268 3.26 20.72 -8.16
N ILE A 269 4.31 20.56 -7.37
CA ILE A 269 4.42 19.52 -6.35
C ILE A 269 4.21 20.14 -4.96
N GLU A 270 3.30 19.58 -4.19
CA GLU A 270 3.17 19.84 -2.76
C GLU A 270 3.93 18.80 -1.97
N ILE A 271 4.70 19.22 -0.98
CA ILE A 271 5.36 18.34 -0.02
C ILE A 271 4.54 18.37 1.26
N ARG A 272 4.22 17.19 1.78
CA ARG A 272 3.68 17.01 3.13
C ARG A 272 4.67 16.22 3.97
N CYS A 273 4.88 16.69 5.19
CA CYS A 273 5.68 15.99 6.19
C CYS A 273 4.95 16.12 7.53
N TRP A 274 4.71 15.01 8.21
CA TRP A 274 3.84 14.92 9.35
C TRP A 274 4.51 14.34 10.58
N ASP A 275 4.26 14.96 11.72
CA ASP A 275 4.50 14.40 13.04
C ASP A 275 3.17 13.94 13.62
N SER A 276 3.10 12.67 14.03
CA SER A 276 1.91 12.05 14.60
C SER A 276 2.30 10.85 15.47
N ILE A 277 1.44 10.51 16.42
CA ILE A 277 1.57 9.29 17.24
C ILE A 277 0.62 8.20 16.71
N ASP A 278 -0.61 8.58 16.38
CA ASP A 278 -1.70 7.65 16.12
C ASP A 278 -2.36 7.79 14.74
N ALA A 279 -1.82 8.65 13.89
CA ALA A 279 -2.38 9.04 12.58
C ALA A 279 -3.77 9.69 12.65
N ARG A 280 -4.40 9.86 13.82
CA ARG A 280 -5.71 10.53 13.97
C ARG A 280 -5.55 12.04 13.96
N THR A 281 -4.56 12.52 14.70
CA THR A 281 -4.13 13.92 14.68
C THR A 281 -2.71 14.01 14.18
N ALA A 282 -2.38 15.08 13.47
CA ALA A 282 -1.04 15.30 12.95
C ALA A 282 -0.72 16.79 12.83
N THR A 283 0.54 17.13 13.05
CA THR A 283 1.08 18.46 12.82
C THR A 283 2.11 18.43 11.71
N PRO A 284 2.23 19.48 10.88
CA PRO A 284 3.31 19.57 9.91
C PRO A 284 4.66 19.58 10.62
N THR A 285 5.58 18.74 10.17
CA THR A 285 6.95 18.72 10.69
C THR A 285 7.65 20.03 10.39
N ARG A 286 8.37 20.59 11.36
CA ARG A 286 9.16 21.81 11.17
C ARG A 286 10.48 21.52 10.49
N LEU A 287 10.46 21.33 9.17
CA LEU A 287 11.67 21.20 8.38
C LEU A 287 12.45 22.53 8.34
N SER A 288 13.79 22.43 8.31
CA SER A 288 14.60 23.63 8.10
C SER A 288 14.35 24.25 6.72
N PHE A 289 14.45 25.57 6.62
CA PHE A 289 14.26 26.23 5.32
C PHE A 289 15.29 25.75 4.28
N SER A 290 16.52 25.44 4.70
CA SER A 290 17.54 24.86 3.82
C SER A 290 17.16 23.48 3.28
N THR A 291 16.46 22.64 4.06
CA THR A 291 15.91 21.35 3.59
C THR A 291 14.81 21.58 2.55
N LEU A 292 13.91 22.54 2.79
CA LEU A 292 12.85 22.90 1.84
C LEU A 292 13.43 23.46 0.53
N GLU A 293 14.45 24.31 0.59
CA GLU A 293 15.16 24.84 -0.59
C GLU A 293 15.82 23.71 -1.38
N LYS A 294 16.49 22.77 -0.69
CA LYS A 294 17.13 21.60 -1.33
C LYS A 294 16.09 20.74 -2.04
N LEU A 295 14.98 20.41 -1.39
CA LEU A 295 13.87 19.65 -1.98
C LEU A 295 13.31 20.37 -3.20
N SER A 296 13.01 21.67 -3.09
CA SER A 296 12.50 22.49 -4.19
C SER A 296 13.45 22.50 -5.37
N LYS A 297 14.75 22.73 -5.13
CA LYS A 297 15.78 22.75 -6.17
C LYS A 297 15.90 21.41 -6.88
N ARG A 298 15.96 20.32 -6.13
CA ARG A 298 16.04 18.98 -6.70
C ARG A 298 14.82 18.63 -7.54
N ILE A 299 13.61 18.83 -7.00
CA ILE A 299 12.37 18.49 -7.70
C ILE A 299 12.24 19.31 -9.00
N THR A 300 12.46 20.62 -8.95
CA THR A 300 12.32 21.47 -10.16
C THR A 300 13.40 21.25 -11.20
N THR A 301 14.57 20.72 -10.80
CA THR A 301 15.68 20.43 -11.72
C THR A 301 15.61 19.00 -12.28
N GLU A 302 15.30 18.01 -11.42
CA GLU A 302 15.39 16.59 -11.75
C GLU A 302 14.06 16.02 -12.32
N VAL A 303 12.91 16.68 -12.03
CA VAL A 303 11.59 16.21 -12.49
C VAL A 303 11.07 17.08 -13.63
N PRO A 304 11.04 16.55 -14.86
CA PRO A 304 10.59 17.31 -16.02
C PRO A 304 9.14 17.80 -15.88
N GLY A 305 8.89 19.06 -16.26
CA GLY A 305 7.54 19.65 -16.24
C GLY A 305 7.10 20.23 -14.90
N VAL A 306 7.87 20.07 -13.82
CA VAL A 306 7.61 20.70 -12.53
C VAL A 306 8.33 22.06 -12.46
N VAL A 307 7.60 23.14 -12.13
CA VAL A 307 8.13 24.51 -12.03
C VAL A 307 7.91 25.13 -10.63
N SER A 308 7.16 24.48 -9.76
CA SER A 308 6.84 25.01 -8.43
C SER A 308 6.77 23.88 -7.39
N VAL A 309 7.27 24.16 -6.19
CA VAL A 309 7.16 23.30 -5.03
C VAL A 309 6.57 24.09 -3.86
N THR A 310 5.59 23.52 -3.18
CA THR A 310 4.98 24.09 -1.97
C THR A 310 5.14 23.14 -0.79
N TYR A 311 5.01 23.67 0.42
CA TYR A 311 5.02 22.88 1.65
C TYR A 311 3.70 23.08 2.41
N ASN A 312 3.00 21.99 2.77
CA ASN A 312 1.75 22.04 3.50
C ASN A 312 2.00 22.32 4.98
N ILE A 313 1.35 23.35 5.52
CA ILE A 313 1.44 23.75 6.92
C ILE A 313 0.11 23.59 7.68
N THR A 314 -0.90 22.99 7.06
CA THR A 314 -2.22 22.81 7.67
C THR A 314 -2.22 21.53 8.50
N GLN A 315 -2.63 21.60 9.75
CA GLN A 315 -2.73 20.46 10.67
C GLN A 315 -3.86 19.48 10.28
N LYS A 316 -3.81 18.27 10.83
CA LYS A 316 -4.93 17.31 10.80
C LYS A 316 -5.57 17.22 12.18
N PRO A 317 -6.89 17.49 12.34
CA PRO A 317 -7.78 18.14 11.39
C PRO A 317 -7.44 19.62 11.20
N PRO A 318 -7.95 20.36 10.19
CA PRO A 318 -8.98 19.93 9.22
C PRO A 318 -8.44 19.22 7.98
N SER A 319 -7.12 19.22 7.74
CA SER A 319 -6.52 18.48 6.63
C SER A 319 -6.55 16.96 6.85
N THR A 320 -6.20 16.21 5.82
CA THR A 320 -5.93 14.77 5.89
C THR A 320 -4.46 14.51 5.59
N MET A 321 -3.91 13.36 5.98
CA MET A 321 -2.52 13.01 5.64
C MET A 321 -2.37 12.80 4.14
N GLU A 322 -3.10 11.85 3.58
CA GLU A 322 -3.18 11.66 2.13
C GLU A 322 -4.23 12.62 1.55
N VAL A 323 -4.08 12.98 0.28
CA VAL A 323 -5.01 13.92 -0.40
C VAL A 323 -6.22 13.23 -1.01
N ILE A 324 -6.18 11.95 -1.06
CA ILE A 324 -7.25 11.11 -1.65
C ILE A 324 -7.59 9.99 -0.67
#